data_d9e6be2531e1b14be2e5800d60417b40
#
_entry.id   d9e6be2531e1b14be2e5800d60417b40
#
_cell.length_a   1.000
_cell.length_b   1.000
_cell.length_c   1.000
_cell.angle_alpha   90.00
_cell.angle_beta   90.00
_cell.angle_gamma   90.00
#
_symmetry.space_group_name_H-M   'P 1'
#
loop_
_entity.id
_entity.type
_entity.pdbx_description
1 polymer ?
#
loop_
_entity_poly.entity_id
_entity_poly.type
_entity_poly.pdbx_seq_one_letter_code
_entity_poly.pdbx_strand_id
1 'polypeptide(L)'
;MPRIEDEDDLQDDQDGGDEGIDWRSRLLTWGLAGAALLLGFLIPYMLYLNHQVGERFGKLRWQVPTRVYARPLTLRTGLAMDAQTLKTELDAASYHGGDGKRSGTYTRNGARWRISSRGYDDVDGRIAPAQLEVTLSGGVVVAIRDGGSRMALRSARLDPARIATLYGQQQEERRLVRIEEVPELLVTG
;
A
#
# COMPACT_ATOMS: atom_id res chain seq x y z
N MET A 1 -103.55 29.29 46.68
CA MET A 1 -103.37 28.02 47.35
C MET A 1 -102.99 26.92 46.37
N PRO A 2 -102.15 26.05 46.69
CA PRO A 2 -100.77 26.06 47.28
C PRO A 2 -99.69 25.69 46.27
N ARG A 3 -98.53 26.07 46.54
CA ARG A 3 -97.25 25.43 46.84
C ARG A 3 -96.87 24.32 45.89
N ILE A 4 -95.76 24.51 45.24
CA ILE A 4 -94.81 23.47 44.77
C ILE A 4 -93.38 23.96 44.93
N GLU A 5 -92.65 23.18 45.61
CA GLU A 5 -91.24 23.28 45.84
C GLU A 5 -90.53 22.58 44.69
N ASP A 6 -89.59 23.31 44.12
CA ASP A 6 -88.70 22.77 43.15
C ASP A 6 -87.32 22.54 43.79
N GLU A 7 -86.93 21.32 43.92
CA GLU A 7 -85.61 20.96 44.36
C GLU A 7 -84.67 20.95 43.15
N ASP A 8 -83.69 21.88 43.20
CA ASP A 8 -82.57 21.92 42.27
C ASP A 8 -81.62 20.78 42.56
N ASP A 9 -81.58 19.83 41.68
CA ASP A 9 -80.49 18.85 41.61
C ASP A 9 -79.31 19.47 40.97
N LEU A 10 -78.37 19.97 41.81
CA LEU A 10 -77.01 20.34 41.38
C LEU A 10 -76.21 19.08 41.07
N GLN A 11 -76.17 18.72 39.83
CA GLN A 11 -75.19 17.78 39.33
C GLN A 11 -73.82 18.43 39.26
N ASP A 12 -73.05 18.08 40.29
CA ASP A 12 -71.65 18.43 40.39
C ASP A 12 -70.86 17.57 39.40
N ASP A 13 -70.63 18.11 38.23
CA ASP A 13 -69.73 17.54 37.26
C ASP A 13 -68.27 17.69 37.78
N GLN A 14 -67.90 16.75 38.59
CA GLN A 14 -66.47 16.56 38.90
C GLN A 14 -65.80 16.10 37.63
N ASP A 15 -65.31 17.04 36.88
CA ASP A 15 -64.32 16.85 35.83
C ASP A 15 -63.00 16.44 36.49
N GLY A 16 -62.92 15.14 36.75
CA GLY A 16 -61.74 14.46 37.21
C GLY A 16 -60.72 14.47 36.06
N GLY A 17 -60.05 15.60 35.92
CA GLY A 17 -58.89 15.66 35.07
C GLY A 17 -57.91 14.57 35.47
N ASP A 18 -57.92 13.51 34.71
CA ASP A 18 -56.94 12.43 34.76
C ASP A 18 -55.57 13.01 34.39
N GLU A 19 -54.89 13.56 35.41
CA GLU A 19 -53.48 13.93 35.32
C GLU A 19 -52.64 12.64 35.21
N GLY A 20 -52.98 11.84 34.19
CA GLY A 20 -52.12 10.79 33.74
C GLY A 20 -50.83 11.44 33.33
N ILE A 21 -49.85 11.44 34.25
CA ILE A 21 -48.50 11.88 34.00
C ILE A 21 -48.07 11.20 32.72
N ASP A 22 -48.07 11.95 31.61
CA ASP A 22 -47.68 11.49 30.26
C ASP A 22 -46.22 11.14 30.26
N TRP A 23 -45.89 10.02 30.92
CA TRP A 23 -44.54 9.49 30.98
C TRP A 23 -43.96 9.27 29.59
N ARG A 24 -44.81 9.04 28.59
CA ARG A 24 -44.46 8.91 27.19
C ARG A 24 -43.98 10.24 26.60
N SER A 25 -44.64 11.35 26.91
CA SER A 25 -44.25 12.68 26.46
C SER A 25 -42.95 13.10 27.14
N ARG A 26 -42.78 12.79 28.41
CA ARG A 26 -41.51 13.04 29.14
C ARG A 26 -40.38 12.19 28.60
N LEU A 27 -40.59 10.91 28.30
CA LEU A 27 -39.58 10.06 27.65
C LEU A 27 -39.22 10.58 26.26
N LEU A 28 -40.18 11.06 25.48
CA LEU A 28 -39.93 11.64 24.17
C LEU A 28 -39.11 12.95 24.29
N THR A 29 -39.45 13.82 25.22
CA THR A 29 -38.70 15.07 25.43
C THR A 29 -37.27 14.83 25.94
N TRP A 30 -37.08 13.89 26.88
CA TRP A 30 -35.75 13.49 27.35
C TRP A 30 -34.95 12.78 26.27
N GLY A 31 -35.61 11.92 25.46
CA GLY A 31 -35.00 11.29 24.30
C GLY A 31 -34.57 12.29 23.25
N LEU A 32 -35.42 13.28 22.95
CA LEU A 32 -35.08 14.35 22.00
C LEU A 32 -33.95 15.26 22.52
N ALA A 33 -33.98 15.60 23.81
CA ALA A 33 -32.92 16.37 24.43
C ALA A 33 -31.57 15.60 24.43
N GLY A 34 -31.61 14.30 24.71
CA GLY A 34 -30.44 13.43 24.63
C GLY A 34 -29.88 13.32 23.20
N ALA A 35 -30.77 13.16 22.21
CA ALA A 35 -30.38 13.13 20.81
C ALA A 35 -29.80 14.47 20.33
N ALA A 36 -30.41 15.57 20.74
CA ALA A 36 -29.89 16.90 20.42
C ALA A 36 -28.49 17.14 21.05
N LEU A 37 -28.26 16.69 22.26
CA LEU A 37 -26.98 16.79 22.94
C LEU A 37 -25.92 15.91 22.27
N LEU A 38 -26.30 14.68 21.92
CA LEU A 38 -25.41 13.79 21.17
C LEU A 38 -25.03 14.36 19.79
N LEU A 39 -26.00 14.86 19.04
CA LEU A 39 -25.73 15.47 17.74
C LEU A 39 -24.90 16.76 17.89
N GLY A 40 -25.21 17.56 18.91
CA GLY A 40 -24.47 18.79 19.23
C GLY A 40 -23.00 18.53 19.59
N PHE A 41 -22.67 17.36 20.10
CA PHE A 41 -21.28 16.93 20.38
C PHE A 41 -20.66 16.19 19.20
N LEU A 42 -21.41 15.30 18.57
CA LEU A 42 -20.91 14.42 17.50
C LEU A 42 -20.54 15.21 16.23
N ILE A 43 -21.35 16.22 15.89
CA ILE A 43 -21.08 17.01 14.68
C ILE A 43 -19.76 17.79 14.78
N PRO A 44 -19.50 18.61 15.81
CA PRO A 44 -18.22 19.30 15.93
C PRO A 44 -17.05 18.33 16.11
N TYR A 45 -17.27 17.19 16.80
CA TYR A 45 -16.24 16.17 16.92
C TYR A 45 -15.89 15.53 15.55
N MET A 46 -16.89 15.24 14.72
CA MET A 46 -16.66 14.74 13.36
C MET A 46 -15.94 15.77 12.47
N LEU A 47 -16.32 17.05 12.58
CA LEU A 47 -15.64 18.13 11.86
C LEU A 47 -14.18 18.28 12.31
N TYR A 48 -13.93 18.18 13.63
CA TYR A 48 -12.59 18.20 14.18
C TYR A 48 -11.74 17.02 13.68
N LEU A 49 -12.31 15.78 13.71
CA LEU A 49 -11.61 14.61 13.16
C LEU A 49 -11.34 14.77 11.65
N ASN A 50 -12.34 15.23 10.91
CA ASN A 50 -12.18 15.43 9.45
C ASN A 50 -11.08 16.45 9.14
N HIS A 51 -11.02 17.54 9.91
CA HIS A 51 -9.95 18.52 9.77
C HIS A 51 -8.57 17.94 10.11
N GLN A 52 -8.47 17.22 11.23
CA GLN A 52 -7.22 16.58 11.67
C GLN A 52 -6.75 15.48 10.71
N VAL A 53 -7.69 14.70 10.18
CA VAL A 53 -7.41 13.67 9.17
C VAL A 53 -6.98 14.36 7.87
N GLY A 54 -7.69 15.39 7.43
CA GLY A 54 -7.35 16.14 6.21
C GLY A 54 -5.95 16.75 6.26
N GLU A 55 -5.55 17.33 7.39
CA GLU A 55 -4.19 17.86 7.56
C GLU A 55 -3.11 16.76 7.54
N ARG A 56 -3.37 15.63 8.18
CA ARG A 56 -2.42 14.51 8.19
C ARG A 56 -2.32 13.83 6.83
N PHE A 57 -3.43 13.62 6.14
CA PHE A 57 -3.44 13.03 4.80
C PHE A 57 -2.97 14.01 3.72
N GLY A 58 -3.23 15.30 3.86
CA GLY A 58 -2.73 16.32 2.94
C GLY A 58 -1.20 16.47 2.98
N LYS A 59 -0.58 16.21 4.14
CA LYS A 59 0.89 16.18 4.29
C LYS A 59 1.50 14.86 3.80
N LEU A 60 0.76 13.77 3.84
CA LEU A 60 1.07 12.50 3.17
C LEU A 60 0.70 12.60 1.68
N ARG A 61 1.28 13.57 0.96
CA ARG A 61 1.30 13.46 -0.49
C ARG A 61 1.93 12.10 -0.80
N TRP A 62 1.19 11.27 -1.49
CA TRP A 62 1.67 10.02 -2.03
C TRP A 62 2.84 10.37 -2.97
N GLN A 63 4.02 10.49 -2.39
CA GLN A 63 5.24 10.64 -3.16
C GLN A 63 5.56 9.25 -3.67
N VAL A 64 5.00 8.95 -4.83
CA VAL A 64 5.40 7.74 -5.55
C VAL A 64 6.91 7.88 -5.79
N PRO A 65 7.74 7.06 -5.15
CA PRO A 65 9.17 7.17 -5.32
C PRO A 65 9.51 6.90 -6.78
N THR A 66 10.14 7.86 -7.44
CA THR A 66 10.63 7.67 -8.80
C THR A 66 11.81 6.71 -8.76
N ARG A 67 11.63 5.55 -9.38
CA ARG A 67 12.68 4.54 -9.48
C ARG A 67 13.47 4.77 -10.76
N VAL A 68 14.76 4.92 -10.63
CA VAL A 68 15.67 5.03 -11.78
C VAL A 68 16.32 3.68 -12.01
N TYR A 69 16.17 3.18 -13.22
CA TYR A 69 16.72 1.88 -13.65
C TYR A 69 17.87 2.09 -14.62
N ALA A 70 18.82 1.17 -14.58
CA ALA A 70 19.85 1.05 -15.59
C ALA A 70 19.26 0.58 -16.92
N ARG A 71 20.06 0.63 -17.95
CA ARG A 71 19.71 0.00 -19.23
C ARG A 71 19.54 -1.52 -19.03
N PRO A 72 18.46 -2.14 -19.54
CA PRO A 72 18.28 -3.58 -19.47
C PRO A 72 19.45 -4.34 -20.11
N LEU A 73 19.95 -5.36 -19.41
CA LEU A 73 20.99 -6.23 -19.98
C LEU A 73 20.39 -7.07 -21.11
N THR A 74 20.94 -6.87 -22.31
CA THR A 74 20.55 -7.66 -23.48
C THR A 74 21.58 -8.75 -23.73
N LEU A 75 21.22 -9.99 -23.44
CA LEU A 75 22.01 -11.16 -23.79
C LEU A 75 21.84 -11.48 -25.27
N ARG A 76 22.93 -11.78 -25.94
CA ARG A 76 22.94 -12.24 -27.36
C ARG A 76 23.94 -13.38 -27.49
N THR A 77 23.66 -14.30 -28.39
CA THR A 77 24.67 -15.31 -28.77
C THR A 77 25.91 -14.64 -29.34
N GLY A 78 27.08 -15.06 -28.85
CA GLY A 78 28.38 -14.45 -29.16
C GLY A 78 28.78 -13.26 -28.29
N LEU A 79 27.92 -12.83 -27.33
CA LEU A 79 28.29 -11.76 -26.41
C LEU A 79 29.42 -12.25 -25.48
N ALA A 80 30.51 -11.46 -25.41
CA ALA A 80 31.59 -11.71 -24.46
C ALA A 80 31.04 -11.51 -23.05
N MET A 81 30.93 -12.59 -22.28
CA MET A 81 30.40 -12.63 -20.93
C MET A 81 30.85 -13.90 -20.24
N ASP A 82 31.59 -13.76 -19.20
CA ASP A 82 31.96 -14.88 -18.34
C ASP A 82 30.91 -15.13 -17.24
N ALA A 83 31.09 -16.21 -16.51
CA ALA A 83 30.18 -16.60 -15.44
C ALA A 83 30.14 -15.61 -14.26
N GLN A 84 31.28 -14.94 -14.00
CA GLN A 84 31.36 -13.99 -12.90
C GLN A 84 30.68 -12.67 -13.28
N THR A 85 30.90 -12.21 -14.49
CA THR A 85 30.23 -11.00 -15.03
C THR A 85 28.73 -11.21 -15.08
N LEU A 86 28.24 -12.34 -15.59
CA LEU A 86 26.81 -12.63 -15.59
C LEU A 86 26.23 -12.65 -14.17
N LYS A 87 26.95 -13.25 -13.21
CA LYS A 87 26.51 -13.24 -11.82
C LYS A 87 26.42 -11.82 -11.27
N THR A 88 27.43 -11.00 -11.48
CA THR A 88 27.47 -9.60 -11.02
C THR A 88 26.28 -8.80 -11.61
N GLU A 89 26.00 -8.95 -12.89
CA GLU A 89 24.86 -8.31 -13.54
C GLU A 89 23.51 -8.77 -12.97
N LEU A 90 23.35 -10.07 -12.71
CA LEU A 90 22.16 -10.61 -12.09
C LEU A 90 21.99 -10.10 -10.65
N ASP A 91 23.05 -10.07 -9.86
CA ASP A 91 23.02 -9.56 -8.49
C ASP A 91 22.67 -8.06 -8.47
N ALA A 92 23.25 -7.27 -9.39
CA ALA A 92 22.94 -5.85 -9.57
C ALA A 92 21.47 -5.61 -9.95
N ALA A 93 20.88 -6.51 -10.74
CA ALA A 93 19.46 -6.50 -11.06
C ALA A 93 18.59 -7.14 -9.94
N SER A 94 19.16 -7.40 -8.76
CA SER A 94 18.50 -7.98 -7.60
C SER A 94 17.91 -9.38 -7.87
N TYR A 95 18.56 -10.17 -8.70
CA TYR A 95 18.28 -11.61 -8.77
C TYR A 95 18.98 -12.32 -7.63
N HIS A 96 18.41 -13.43 -7.20
CA HIS A 96 18.95 -14.24 -6.10
C HIS A 96 19.20 -15.67 -6.58
N GLY A 97 20.25 -16.29 -6.03
CA GLY A 97 20.48 -17.72 -6.24
C GLY A 97 19.31 -18.54 -5.70
N GLY A 98 18.83 -19.50 -6.50
CA GLY A 98 17.68 -20.32 -6.14
C GLY A 98 17.44 -21.44 -7.13
N ASP A 99 16.18 -21.84 -7.28
CA ASP A 99 15.75 -22.91 -8.17
C ASP A 99 15.68 -22.50 -9.67
N GLY A 100 15.82 -21.21 -9.96
CA GLY A 100 15.68 -20.65 -11.31
C GLY A 100 14.26 -20.78 -11.89
N LYS A 101 13.26 -21.08 -11.05
CA LYS A 101 11.85 -21.21 -11.46
C LYS A 101 11.03 -20.04 -10.96
N ARG A 102 11.32 -19.54 -9.76
CA ARG A 102 10.65 -18.38 -9.18
C ARG A 102 11.14 -17.12 -9.86
N SER A 103 10.23 -16.21 -10.08
CA SER A 103 10.54 -14.89 -10.65
C SER A 103 11.63 -14.18 -9.85
N GLY A 104 12.65 -13.63 -10.52
CA GLY A 104 13.79 -12.98 -9.89
C GLY A 104 14.83 -13.94 -9.31
N THR A 105 14.82 -15.23 -9.70
CA THR A 105 15.84 -16.18 -9.27
C THR A 105 16.65 -16.74 -10.42
N TYR A 106 17.86 -17.17 -10.12
CA TYR A 106 18.69 -17.92 -11.05
C TYR A 106 19.29 -19.16 -10.40
N THR A 107 19.61 -20.16 -11.20
CA THR A 107 20.41 -21.29 -10.80
C THR A 107 21.48 -21.55 -11.83
N ARG A 108 22.63 -22.02 -11.37
CA ARG A 108 23.77 -22.39 -12.22
C ARG A 108 24.04 -23.89 -12.10
N ASN A 109 24.14 -24.54 -13.25
CA ASN A 109 24.58 -25.91 -13.32
C ASN A 109 25.70 -26.03 -14.36
N GLY A 110 26.95 -25.96 -13.91
CA GLY A 110 28.12 -25.90 -14.76
C GLY A 110 28.12 -24.67 -15.67
N ALA A 111 28.07 -24.90 -16.98
CA ALA A 111 28.00 -23.88 -18.02
C ALA A 111 26.58 -23.33 -18.25
N ARG A 112 25.55 -23.98 -17.75
CA ARG A 112 24.15 -23.61 -17.97
C ARG A 112 23.60 -22.77 -16.81
N TRP A 113 22.90 -21.71 -17.16
CA TRP A 113 22.21 -20.83 -16.25
C TRP A 113 20.73 -20.85 -16.57
N ARG A 114 19.91 -21.10 -15.58
CA ARG A 114 18.46 -20.90 -15.70
C ARG A 114 18.09 -19.64 -14.93
N ILE A 115 17.48 -18.71 -15.62
CA ILE A 115 17.16 -17.39 -15.10
C ILE A 115 15.67 -17.17 -15.29
N SER A 116 14.94 -16.77 -14.25
CA SER A 116 13.54 -16.43 -14.31
C SER A 116 13.36 -14.93 -14.11
N SER A 117 13.06 -14.20 -15.20
CA SER A 117 12.85 -12.75 -15.14
C SER A 117 11.49 -12.40 -14.52
N ARG A 118 11.41 -11.19 -13.92
CA ARG A 118 10.17 -10.66 -13.34
C ARG A 118 9.29 -9.99 -14.36
N GLY A 119 9.88 -9.59 -15.49
CA GLY A 119 9.27 -8.64 -16.39
C GLY A 119 9.29 -7.22 -15.87
N TYR A 120 9.19 -6.25 -16.74
CA TYR A 120 9.25 -4.84 -16.41
C TYR A 120 8.56 -3.99 -17.48
N ASP A 121 8.25 -2.75 -17.14
CA ASP A 121 7.73 -1.79 -18.09
C ASP A 121 8.91 -1.03 -18.71
N ASP A 122 9.07 -1.11 -20.01
CA ASP A 122 10.06 -0.40 -20.81
C ASP A 122 9.39 0.77 -21.55
N VAL A 123 10.17 1.66 -22.12
CA VAL A 123 9.66 2.77 -22.96
C VAL A 123 8.88 2.26 -24.19
N ASP A 124 9.25 1.09 -24.69
CA ASP A 124 8.61 0.45 -25.84
C ASP A 124 7.41 -0.44 -25.46
N GLY A 125 7.07 -0.50 -24.18
CA GLY A 125 5.96 -1.32 -23.67
C GLY A 125 6.39 -2.33 -22.62
N ARG A 126 5.42 -3.14 -22.20
CA ARG A 126 5.63 -4.12 -21.14
C ARG A 126 6.37 -5.34 -21.62
N ILE A 127 7.48 -5.68 -20.98
CA ILE A 127 8.23 -6.92 -21.17
C ILE A 127 7.68 -7.96 -20.20
N ALA A 128 7.16 -9.06 -20.73
CA ALA A 128 6.58 -10.13 -19.90
C ALA A 128 7.67 -10.92 -19.16
N PRO A 129 7.33 -11.51 -17.98
CA PRO A 129 8.21 -12.45 -17.31
C PRO A 129 8.55 -13.62 -18.22
N ALA A 130 9.81 -14.05 -18.19
CA ALA A 130 10.29 -15.15 -19.03
C ALA A 130 11.25 -16.05 -18.25
N GLN A 131 11.26 -17.33 -18.58
CA GLN A 131 12.27 -18.27 -18.13
C GLN A 131 13.30 -18.45 -19.25
N LEU A 132 14.56 -18.25 -18.93
CA LEU A 132 15.65 -18.30 -19.88
C LEU A 132 16.66 -19.37 -19.48
N GLU A 133 17.14 -20.14 -20.44
CA GLU A 133 18.28 -21.02 -20.27
C GLU A 133 19.45 -20.47 -21.11
N VAL A 134 20.48 -20.01 -20.43
CA VAL A 134 21.69 -19.41 -21.01
C VAL A 134 22.86 -20.34 -20.84
N THR A 135 23.59 -20.61 -21.89
CA THR A 135 24.79 -21.44 -21.84
C THR A 135 26.01 -20.57 -22.11
N LEU A 136 26.98 -20.61 -21.19
CA LEU A 136 28.26 -19.92 -21.30
C LEU A 136 29.37 -20.93 -21.58
N SER A 137 30.27 -20.61 -22.50
CA SER A 137 31.49 -21.40 -22.72
C SER A 137 32.57 -20.48 -23.26
N GLY A 138 33.80 -20.65 -22.77
CA GLY A 138 34.94 -19.86 -23.22
C GLY A 138 34.79 -18.33 -23.01
N GLY A 139 34.04 -17.89 -21.99
CA GLY A 139 33.82 -16.47 -21.73
C GLY A 139 32.83 -15.79 -22.69
N VAL A 140 32.01 -16.57 -23.40
CA VAL A 140 30.98 -16.06 -24.31
C VAL A 140 29.63 -16.76 -24.11
N VAL A 141 28.57 -16.08 -24.47
CA VAL A 141 27.23 -16.66 -24.53
C VAL A 141 27.12 -17.51 -25.79
N VAL A 142 27.07 -18.83 -25.65
CA VAL A 142 26.99 -19.75 -26.81
C VAL A 142 25.57 -20.08 -27.22
N ALA A 143 24.63 -20.10 -26.27
CA ALA A 143 23.23 -20.37 -26.58
C ALA A 143 22.30 -19.69 -25.58
N ILE A 144 21.15 -19.25 -26.07
CA ILE A 144 20.02 -18.76 -25.28
C ILE A 144 18.79 -19.54 -25.73
N ARG A 145 18.03 -20.06 -24.77
CA ARG A 145 16.78 -20.77 -25.04
C ARG A 145 15.68 -20.27 -24.11
N ASP A 146 14.47 -20.32 -24.60
CA ASP A 146 13.29 -20.17 -23.76
C ASP A 146 13.15 -21.40 -22.86
N GLY A 147 12.98 -21.17 -21.56
CA GLY A 147 12.94 -22.24 -20.55
C GLY A 147 11.69 -23.11 -20.61
N GLY A 148 10.59 -22.59 -21.17
CA GLY A 148 9.34 -23.32 -21.35
C GLY A 148 9.32 -24.11 -22.66
N SER A 149 9.40 -23.41 -23.78
CA SER A 149 9.31 -23.98 -25.12
C SER A 149 10.61 -24.62 -25.61
N ARG A 150 11.74 -24.36 -24.96
CA ARG A 150 13.10 -24.77 -25.38
C ARG A 150 13.54 -24.23 -26.75
N MET A 151 12.80 -23.29 -27.33
CA MET A 151 13.17 -22.66 -28.57
C MET A 151 14.44 -21.84 -28.42
N ALA A 152 15.29 -21.89 -29.45
CA ALA A 152 16.49 -21.06 -29.47
C ALA A 152 16.12 -19.61 -29.71
N LEU A 153 16.70 -18.73 -28.89
CA LEU A 153 16.53 -17.28 -28.98
C LEU A 153 17.83 -16.65 -29.47
N ARG A 154 17.74 -15.67 -30.35
CA ARG A 154 18.91 -14.87 -30.76
C ARG A 154 19.34 -13.87 -29.70
N SER A 155 18.39 -13.37 -28.95
CA SER A 155 18.62 -12.42 -27.85
C SER A 155 17.53 -12.54 -26.81
N ALA A 156 17.86 -12.15 -25.59
CA ALA A 156 16.91 -12.02 -24.49
C ALA A 156 17.26 -10.78 -23.66
N ARG A 157 16.25 -10.07 -23.18
CA ARG A 157 16.42 -8.94 -22.24
C ARG A 157 16.16 -9.41 -20.83
N LEU A 158 17.04 -9.04 -19.91
CA LEU A 158 16.87 -9.23 -18.48
C LEU A 158 16.35 -7.95 -17.84
N ASP A 159 15.80 -8.11 -16.63
CA ASP A 159 15.29 -6.99 -15.86
C ASP A 159 16.43 -5.97 -15.60
N PRO A 160 16.15 -4.66 -15.73
CA PRO A 160 17.14 -3.64 -15.50
C PRO A 160 17.53 -3.56 -14.02
N ALA A 161 18.79 -3.29 -13.74
CA ALA A 161 19.26 -2.99 -12.39
C ALA A 161 18.65 -1.68 -11.90
N ARG A 162 18.21 -1.64 -10.66
CA ARG A 162 17.74 -0.40 -10.03
C ARG A 162 18.94 0.38 -9.53
N ILE A 163 19.17 1.57 -10.12
CA ILE A 163 20.30 2.44 -9.76
C ILE A 163 19.97 3.27 -8.54
N ALA A 164 18.77 3.88 -8.51
CA ALA A 164 18.38 4.80 -7.46
C ALA A 164 16.87 4.78 -7.25
N THR A 165 16.46 5.20 -6.07
CA THR A 165 15.08 5.55 -5.76
C THR A 165 15.08 7.00 -5.32
N LEU A 166 14.44 7.86 -6.09
CA LEU A 166 14.28 9.27 -5.76
C LEU A 166 12.99 9.41 -4.96
N TYR A 167 13.12 9.79 -3.71
CA TYR A 167 11.99 10.24 -2.89
C TYR A 167 11.78 11.73 -3.18
N GLY A 168 10.52 12.17 -3.32
CA GLY A 168 10.23 13.59 -3.51
C GLY A 168 10.77 14.46 -2.36
N GLN A 169 10.62 15.78 -2.47
CA GLN A 169 11.32 16.83 -1.71
C GLN A 169 11.29 16.82 -0.17
N GLN A 170 10.73 15.81 0.46
CA GLN A 170 11.05 15.53 1.86
C GLN A 170 12.19 14.51 1.91
N GLN A 171 13.34 14.95 1.47
CA GLN A 171 14.59 14.34 1.87
C GLN A 171 14.61 14.33 3.39
N GLU A 172 14.71 13.13 3.99
CA GLU A 172 15.47 13.03 5.23
C GLU A 172 16.80 13.71 4.91
N GLU A 173 17.00 14.90 5.42
CA GLU A 173 18.29 15.53 5.39
C GLU A 173 19.23 14.54 6.06
N ARG A 174 20.02 13.86 5.26
CA ARG A 174 21.20 13.13 5.75
C ARG A 174 22.14 14.19 6.28
N ARG A 175 21.88 14.62 7.49
CA ARG A 175 22.78 15.48 8.21
C ARG A 175 24.04 14.67 8.44
N LEU A 176 25.15 15.14 7.89
CA LEU A 176 26.45 14.58 8.23
C LEU A 176 26.66 14.85 9.72
N VAL A 177 26.44 13.84 10.52
CA VAL A 177 26.69 13.85 11.96
C VAL A 177 28.15 13.48 12.14
N ARG A 178 28.91 14.27 12.87
CA ARG A 178 30.28 13.92 13.23
C ARG A 178 30.26 12.69 14.11
N ILE A 179 31.25 11.81 13.95
CA ILE A 179 31.38 10.56 14.72
C ILE A 179 31.25 10.79 16.24
N GLU A 180 31.70 11.96 16.71
CA GLU A 180 31.62 12.36 18.13
C GLU A 180 30.18 12.65 18.62
N GLU A 181 29.23 12.88 17.70
CA GLU A 181 27.81 13.13 17.99
C GLU A 181 26.96 11.85 17.95
N VAL A 182 27.58 10.71 17.56
CA VAL A 182 26.90 9.42 17.46
C VAL A 182 27.02 8.69 18.82
N PRO A 183 25.90 8.21 19.41
CA PRO A 183 25.97 7.39 20.61
C PRO A 183 26.91 6.19 20.44
N GLU A 184 27.76 5.92 21.43
CA GLU A 184 28.77 4.84 21.39
C GLU A 184 28.21 3.45 21.02
N LEU A 185 26.95 3.20 21.32
CA LEU A 185 26.24 1.96 20.97
C LEU A 185 26.11 1.69 19.47
N LEU A 186 26.24 2.72 18.62
CA LEU A 186 26.16 2.59 17.16
C LEU A 186 27.55 2.49 16.49
N VAL A 187 28.63 2.74 17.25
CA VAL A 187 30.00 2.72 16.73
C VAL A 187 30.67 1.35 16.96
N THR A 188 30.15 0.54 17.87
CA THR A 188 30.72 -0.74 18.31
C THR A 188 29.97 -1.97 17.81
N GLY A 189 29.12 -1.84 16.77
CA GLY A 189 28.37 -2.96 16.15
C GLY A 189 29.08 -3.56 14.96
#